data_4f3fc1fdd39f6558e4c80e2c13bec4cd
#
_entry.id   4f3fc1fdd39f6558e4c80e2c13bec4cd
#
_cell.length_a   1.000
_cell.length_b   1.000
_cell.length_c   1.000
_cell.angle_alpha   90.00
_cell.angle_beta   90.00
_cell.angle_gamma   90.00
#
_symmetry.space_group_name_H-M   'P 1'
#
loop_
_entity.id
_entity.type
_entity.pdbx_description
1 polymer ?
#
loop_
_entity_poly.entity_id
_entity_poly.type
_entity_poly.pdbx_seq_one_letter_code
_entity_poly.pdbx_strand_id
1 'polypeptide(L)'
;MFFKSLALVATLLCTMGWAHADEATIRKVLGEKFPEAKIVSISKTPYSGLYEVYMDGQLVYADANAQYVFMGDILDIKNKTNLSQARLGVLTAIKWDTLPFNSAIKSVKGKGERKIALFSDVDCPYCRKFDAELAKVDNITVYTFLFPVEGLHPKAVQTSRQIWCAPDKNKAWDEYLSSGKVPTNDGKCANPVDQNIALASKLGIAGTPTIIFNNGQRVPGMVPAAKLEELLARAAKK
;
A
#
# COMPACT_ATOMS: atom_id res chain seq x y z
N MET A 1 -65.72 35.70 8.05
CA MET A 1 -64.90 35.30 9.21
C MET A 1 -63.83 34.33 8.71
N PHE A 2 -62.59 34.80 8.59
CA PHE A 2 -61.47 34.04 8.04
C PHE A 2 -60.75 33.39 9.19
N PHE A 3 -60.57 32.05 9.20
CA PHE A 3 -59.60 31.36 10.05
C PHE A 3 -58.44 30.87 9.17
N LYS A 4 -57.28 31.46 9.39
CA LYS A 4 -56.00 31.06 8.80
C LYS A 4 -55.49 29.84 9.52
N SER A 5 -55.30 28.73 8.79
CA SER A 5 -54.55 27.57 9.30
C SER A 5 -53.08 27.82 9.08
N LEU A 6 -52.32 27.91 10.16
CA LEU A 6 -50.88 28.02 10.21
C LEU A 6 -50.30 26.60 10.16
N ALA A 7 -49.74 26.21 9.04
CA ALA A 7 -49.06 24.92 8.89
C ALA A 7 -47.68 24.97 9.56
N LEU A 8 -47.50 24.07 10.46
CA LEU A 8 -46.26 23.84 11.24
C LEU A 8 -45.21 23.20 10.32
N VAL A 9 -44.16 23.95 9.97
CA VAL A 9 -42.93 23.40 9.41
C VAL A 9 -42.03 23.10 10.58
N ALA A 10 -42.02 21.86 11.01
CA ALA A 10 -41.11 21.36 12.05
C ALA A 10 -40.01 20.49 11.41
N THR A 11 -38.84 21.10 11.21
CA THR A 11 -37.49 20.59 11.53
C THR A 11 -37.15 19.15 11.22
N LEU A 12 -36.45 18.97 10.11
CA LEU A 12 -35.60 17.80 9.83
C LEU A 12 -34.15 18.25 9.92
N LEU A 13 -33.64 18.49 11.11
CA LEU A 13 -32.25 18.84 11.41
C LEU A 13 -31.86 18.19 12.74
N CYS A 14 -31.47 16.92 12.74
CA CYS A 14 -30.65 16.33 13.81
C CYS A 14 -30.32 14.85 13.55
N THR A 15 -29.45 14.52 12.60
CA THR A 15 -28.86 13.16 12.56
C THR A 15 -27.34 13.14 12.30
N MET A 16 -26.69 14.28 12.07
CA MET A 16 -25.24 14.32 11.86
C MET A 16 -24.40 14.47 13.13
N GLY A 17 -25.01 14.81 14.28
CA GLY A 17 -24.24 15.15 15.49
C GLY A 17 -23.73 13.96 16.30
N TRP A 18 -24.35 12.80 16.18
CA TRP A 18 -24.02 11.67 17.07
C TRP A 18 -22.79 10.88 16.64
N ALA A 19 -22.55 10.77 15.35
CA ALA A 19 -21.37 10.04 14.85
C ALA A 19 -20.05 10.75 15.22
N HIS A 20 -20.02 12.08 15.23
CA HIS A 20 -18.83 12.85 15.61
C HIS A 20 -18.53 12.79 17.12
N ALA A 21 -19.53 12.67 17.96
CA ALA A 21 -19.34 12.53 19.41
C ALA A 21 -18.64 11.20 19.75
N ASP A 22 -19.03 10.11 19.10
CA ASP A 22 -18.47 8.79 19.32
C ASP A 22 -17.00 8.71 18.81
N GLU A 23 -16.69 9.28 17.65
CA GLU A 23 -15.32 9.33 17.12
C GLU A 23 -14.38 10.14 18.02
N ALA A 24 -14.84 11.28 18.56
CA ALA A 24 -14.08 12.10 19.49
C ALA A 24 -13.81 11.35 20.81
N THR A 25 -14.82 10.63 21.30
CA THR A 25 -14.70 9.81 22.52
C THR A 25 -13.70 8.69 22.32
N ILE A 26 -13.79 7.94 21.21
CA ILE A 26 -12.87 6.86 20.88
C ILE A 26 -11.43 7.40 20.79
N ARG A 27 -11.24 8.51 20.07
CA ARG A 27 -9.92 9.14 19.92
C ARG A 27 -9.31 9.56 21.25
N LYS A 28 -10.12 10.15 22.13
CA LYS A 28 -9.69 10.55 23.47
C LYS A 28 -9.27 9.34 24.31
N VAL A 29 -10.15 8.35 24.42
CA VAL A 29 -9.89 7.16 25.25
C VAL A 29 -8.67 6.39 24.77
N LEU A 30 -8.59 6.13 23.46
CA LEU A 30 -7.43 5.40 22.90
C LEU A 30 -6.14 6.21 23.00
N GLY A 31 -6.18 7.53 22.80
CA GLY A 31 -5.00 8.40 22.96
C GLY A 31 -4.50 8.48 24.40
N GLU A 32 -5.39 8.44 25.39
CA GLU A 32 -5.01 8.38 26.81
C GLU A 32 -4.42 7.03 27.21
N LYS A 33 -4.92 5.92 26.63
CA LYS A 33 -4.49 4.55 26.96
C LYS A 33 -3.27 4.09 26.16
N PHE A 34 -3.09 4.62 24.95
CA PHE A 34 -2.01 4.28 24.01
C PHE A 34 -1.38 5.57 23.47
N PRO A 35 -0.66 6.35 24.32
CA PRO A 35 -0.15 7.68 23.96
C PRO A 35 0.87 7.65 22.81
N GLU A 36 1.57 6.53 22.63
CA GLU A 36 2.54 6.36 21.54
C GLU A 36 1.89 5.97 20.20
N ALA A 37 0.62 5.55 20.22
CA ALA A 37 -0.05 5.06 19.03
C ALA A 37 -0.51 6.22 18.14
N LYS A 38 -0.18 6.15 16.85
CA LYS A 38 -0.61 7.13 15.86
C LYS A 38 -1.98 6.78 15.29
N ILE A 39 -3.04 7.34 15.85
CA ILE A 39 -4.40 7.18 15.33
C ILE A 39 -4.56 8.05 14.07
N VAL A 40 -4.67 7.41 12.91
CA VAL A 40 -4.79 8.08 11.61
C VAL A 40 -6.24 8.43 11.29
N SER A 41 -7.16 7.46 11.44
CA SER A 41 -8.59 7.66 11.19
C SER A 41 -9.46 6.81 12.10
N ILE A 42 -10.66 7.32 12.36
CA ILE A 42 -11.75 6.61 13.05
C ILE A 42 -12.98 6.82 12.17
N SER A 43 -13.76 5.78 11.92
CA SER A 43 -14.98 5.88 11.12
C SER A 43 -16.01 4.83 11.57
N LYS A 44 -17.28 5.20 11.56
CA LYS A 44 -18.38 4.27 11.86
C LYS A 44 -18.48 3.22 10.76
N THR A 45 -18.62 1.96 11.17
CA THR A 45 -18.87 0.85 10.22
C THR A 45 -20.37 0.55 10.12
N PRO A 46 -20.84 -0.10 9.05
CA PRO A 46 -22.22 -0.61 9.00
C PRO A 46 -22.43 -1.90 9.82
N TYR A 47 -21.41 -2.34 10.57
CA TYR A 47 -21.40 -3.63 11.25
C TYR A 47 -21.59 -3.46 12.76
N SER A 48 -22.74 -3.91 13.31
CA SER A 48 -23.00 -4.10 14.74
C SER A 48 -22.60 -2.91 15.65
N GLY A 49 -22.67 -1.68 15.15
CA GLY A 49 -22.33 -0.48 15.93
C GLY A 49 -20.82 -0.29 16.17
N LEU A 50 -19.98 -1.05 15.50
CA LEU A 50 -18.51 -0.92 15.59
C LEU A 50 -18.00 0.28 14.81
N TYR A 51 -16.90 0.83 15.31
CA TYR A 51 -16.06 1.83 14.65
C TYR A 51 -14.77 1.18 14.18
N GLU A 52 -14.36 1.44 12.95
CA GLU A 52 -13.02 1.12 12.50
C GLU A 52 -12.03 2.18 13.00
N VAL A 53 -10.89 1.76 13.48
CA VAL A 53 -9.78 2.60 13.91
C VAL A 53 -8.54 2.16 13.17
N TYR A 54 -8.02 3.05 12.32
CA TYR A 54 -6.74 2.82 11.65
C TYR A 54 -5.63 3.51 12.45
N MET A 55 -4.77 2.71 13.07
CA MET A 55 -3.69 3.17 13.93
C MET A 55 -2.44 2.30 13.73
N ASP A 56 -1.26 2.91 13.70
CA ASP A 56 0.05 2.24 13.54
C ASP A 56 0.11 1.24 12.38
N GLY A 57 -0.60 1.55 11.27
CA GLY A 57 -0.65 0.68 10.10
C GLY A 57 -1.60 -0.53 10.23
N GLN A 58 -2.33 -0.63 11.35
CA GLN A 58 -3.29 -1.69 11.62
C GLN A 58 -4.71 -1.17 11.61
N LEU A 59 -5.65 -2.01 11.19
CA LEU A 59 -7.08 -1.76 11.29
C LEU A 59 -7.64 -2.59 12.44
N VAL A 60 -8.13 -1.90 13.44
CA VAL A 60 -8.82 -2.49 14.60
C VAL A 60 -10.23 -1.95 14.69
N TYR A 61 -11.07 -2.53 15.52
CA TYR A 61 -12.44 -2.09 15.72
C TYR A 61 -12.68 -1.76 17.19
N ALA A 62 -13.55 -0.79 17.46
CA ALA A 62 -13.93 -0.41 18.82
C ALA A 62 -15.44 -0.21 18.91
N ASP A 63 -16.00 -0.35 20.11
CA ASP A 63 -17.33 0.13 20.42
C ASP A 63 -17.36 1.67 20.56
N ALA A 64 -18.51 2.27 20.57
CA ALA A 64 -18.70 3.74 20.59
C ALA A 64 -18.03 4.44 21.77
N ASN A 65 -17.81 3.74 22.88
CA ASN A 65 -17.17 4.27 24.08
C ASN A 65 -15.68 3.90 24.20
N ALA A 66 -15.15 3.15 23.23
CA ALA A 66 -13.82 2.55 23.27
C ALA A 66 -13.55 1.73 24.55
N GLN A 67 -14.59 1.08 25.07
CA GLN A 67 -14.47 0.18 26.21
C GLN A 67 -13.80 -1.13 25.80
N TYR A 68 -14.05 -1.57 24.57
CA TYR A 68 -13.48 -2.79 23.98
C TYR A 68 -12.85 -2.49 22.64
N VAL A 69 -11.69 -3.11 22.41
CA VAL A 69 -11.00 -3.11 21.10
C VAL A 69 -10.97 -4.54 20.59
N PHE A 70 -11.43 -4.72 19.36
CA PHE A 70 -11.42 -6.00 18.65
C PHE A 70 -10.29 -6.02 17.64
N MET A 71 -9.37 -6.98 17.79
CA MET A 71 -8.27 -7.21 16.87
C MET A 71 -8.58 -8.42 16.02
N GLY A 72 -8.68 -8.22 14.71
CA GLY A 72 -9.00 -9.29 13.77
C GLY A 72 -9.79 -8.78 12.58
N ASP A 73 -10.19 -9.72 11.71
CA ASP A 73 -10.86 -9.41 10.45
C ASP A 73 -12.38 -9.61 10.53
N ILE A 74 -13.13 -8.69 9.91
CA ILE A 74 -14.55 -8.86 9.63
C ILE A 74 -14.68 -9.59 8.29
N LEU A 75 -15.32 -10.75 8.32
CA LEU A 75 -15.58 -11.58 7.15
C LEU A 75 -17.06 -11.50 6.76
N ASP A 76 -17.33 -11.16 5.52
CA ASP A 76 -18.64 -11.36 4.92
C ASP A 76 -18.78 -12.82 4.49
N ILE A 77 -19.47 -13.60 5.30
CA ILE A 77 -19.63 -15.05 5.08
C ILE A 77 -20.48 -15.34 3.84
N LYS A 78 -21.49 -14.49 3.56
CA LYS A 78 -22.36 -14.64 2.39
C LYS A 78 -21.57 -14.47 1.08
N ASN A 79 -20.75 -13.44 0.99
CA ASN A 79 -19.98 -13.10 -0.19
C ASN A 79 -18.55 -13.69 -0.16
N LYS A 80 -18.18 -14.40 0.92
CA LYS A 80 -16.84 -14.97 1.14
C LYS A 80 -15.72 -13.93 0.96
N THR A 81 -15.94 -12.71 1.47
CA THR A 81 -14.99 -11.60 1.35
C THR A 81 -14.48 -11.16 2.71
N ASN A 82 -13.19 -10.83 2.76
CA ASN A 82 -12.59 -10.21 3.93
C ASN A 82 -12.73 -8.69 3.81
N LEU A 83 -13.66 -8.12 4.58
CA LEU A 83 -13.98 -6.69 4.54
C LEU A 83 -12.87 -5.85 5.15
N SER A 84 -12.22 -6.36 6.21
CA SER A 84 -11.09 -5.67 6.85
C SER A 84 -9.90 -5.54 5.90
N GLN A 85 -9.54 -6.60 5.18
CA GLN A 85 -8.47 -6.55 4.20
C GLN A 85 -8.80 -5.65 3.00
N ALA A 86 -10.04 -5.68 2.53
CA ALA A 86 -10.50 -4.77 1.48
C ALA A 86 -10.40 -3.30 1.95
N ARG A 87 -10.82 -3.01 3.18
CA ARG A 87 -10.75 -1.67 3.75
C ARG A 87 -9.33 -1.21 4.00
N LEU A 88 -8.48 -2.07 4.55
CA LEU A 88 -7.06 -1.79 4.74
C LEU A 88 -6.38 -1.44 3.42
N GLY A 89 -6.73 -2.15 2.35
CA GLY A 89 -6.25 -1.85 1.00
C GLY A 89 -6.60 -0.42 0.55
N VAL A 90 -7.77 0.10 0.92
CA VAL A 90 -8.18 1.49 0.64
C VAL A 90 -7.41 2.48 1.52
N LEU A 91 -7.31 2.21 2.82
CA LEU A 91 -6.63 3.09 3.79
C LEU A 91 -5.13 3.22 3.53
N THR A 92 -4.52 2.16 2.99
CA THR A 92 -3.09 2.11 2.68
C THR A 92 -2.78 2.37 1.20
N ALA A 93 -3.79 2.73 0.40
CA ALA A 93 -3.59 2.98 -1.03
C ALA A 93 -2.61 4.13 -1.27
N ILE A 94 -1.69 3.90 -2.17
CA ILE A 94 -0.68 4.87 -2.56
C ILE A 94 -1.17 5.59 -3.83
N LYS A 95 -1.15 6.92 -3.82
CA LYS A 95 -1.51 7.70 -5.02
C LYS A 95 -0.47 7.45 -6.11
N TRP A 96 -0.86 6.69 -7.13
CA TRP A 96 0.01 6.27 -8.23
C TRP A 96 0.78 7.43 -8.86
N ASP A 97 0.09 8.53 -9.16
CA ASP A 97 0.68 9.68 -9.85
C ASP A 97 1.68 10.47 -9.00
N THR A 98 1.79 10.15 -7.70
CA THR A 98 2.78 10.77 -6.81
C THR A 98 4.12 10.02 -6.77
N LEU A 99 4.20 8.86 -7.42
CA LEU A 99 5.44 8.08 -7.46
C LEU A 99 6.45 8.72 -8.43
N PRO A 100 7.71 8.89 -8.00
CA PRO A 100 8.76 9.48 -8.83
C PRO A 100 9.31 8.45 -9.83
N PHE A 101 8.58 8.16 -10.91
CA PHE A 101 8.93 7.11 -11.88
C PHE A 101 10.29 7.28 -12.56
N ASN A 102 10.85 8.49 -12.57
CA ASN A 102 12.23 8.77 -13.02
C ASN A 102 13.29 8.16 -12.08
N SER A 103 12.92 7.79 -10.87
CA SER A 103 13.77 7.11 -9.88
C SER A 103 13.66 5.58 -9.94
N ALA A 104 12.94 5.04 -10.94
CA ALA A 104 12.76 3.62 -11.14
C ALA A 104 13.40 3.12 -12.43
N ILE A 105 13.83 1.87 -12.45
CA ILE A 105 14.17 1.15 -13.68
C ILE A 105 12.85 0.77 -14.33
N LYS A 106 12.62 1.22 -15.57
CA LYS A 106 11.41 0.92 -16.32
C LYS A 106 11.68 -0.25 -17.26
N SER A 107 10.91 -1.32 -17.13
CA SER A 107 10.86 -2.42 -18.10
C SER A 107 9.46 -2.54 -18.70
N VAL A 108 9.39 -2.96 -19.98
CA VAL A 108 8.14 -3.11 -20.71
C VAL A 108 8.13 -4.46 -21.38
N LYS A 109 7.07 -5.23 -21.19
CA LYS A 109 6.81 -6.51 -21.84
C LYS A 109 5.49 -6.44 -22.60
N GLY A 110 5.50 -6.89 -23.86
CA GLY A 110 4.35 -6.77 -24.75
C GLY A 110 3.97 -5.30 -24.99
N LYS A 111 2.68 -4.98 -24.95
CA LYS A 111 2.16 -3.61 -25.13
C LYS A 111 2.39 -2.69 -23.91
N GLY A 112 2.69 -3.25 -22.74
CA GLY A 112 2.95 -2.48 -21.52
C GLY A 112 1.74 -1.72 -20.95
N GLU A 113 0.52 -2.15 -21.23
CA GLU A 113 -0.71 -1.43 -20.85
C GLU A 113 -0.97 -1.50 -19.34
N ARG A 114 -0.70 -2.65 -18.75
CA ARG A 114 -0.86 -2.87 -17.30
C ARG A 114 0.40 -2.39 -16.57
N LYS A 115 0.24 -1.69 -15.46
CA LYS A 115 1.37 -1.01 -14.81
C LYS A 115 1.47 -1.39 -13.34
N ILE A 116 2.68 -1.66 -12.90
CA ILE A 116 3.02 -1.81 -11.48
C ILE A 116 4.27 -1.01 -11.13
N ALA A 117 4.34 -0.55 -9.88
CA ALA A 117 5.57 -0.12 -9.24
C ALA A 117 6.02 -1.23 -8.27
N LEU A 118 7.29 -1.57 -8.32
CA LEU A 118 7.89 -2.66 -7.55
C LEU A 118 9.03 -2.10 -6.69
N PHE A 119 8.89 -2.14 -5.38
CA PHE A 119 9.99 -1.90 -4.46
C PHE A 119 10.73 -3.20 -4.25
N SER A 120 11.98 -3.27 -4.68
CA SER A 120 12.73 -4.52 -4.75
C SER A 120 14.16 -4.34 -4.24
N ASP A 121 14.62 -5.31 -3.49
CA ASP A 121 16.00 -5.43 -3.01
C ASP A 121 16.72 -6.48 -3.84
N VAL A 122 17.89 -6.11 -4.34
CA VAL A 122 18.72 -6.94 -5.24
C VAL A 122 19.12 -8.28 -4.61
N ASP A 123 19.33 -8.32 -3.29
CA ASP A 123 19.79 -9.50 -2.57
C ASP A 123 18.62 -10.30 -1.92
N CYS A 124 17.39 -9.78 -2.00
CA CYS A 124 16.24 -10.43 -1.42
C CYS A 124 15.84 -11.71 -2.18
N PRO A 125 15.82 -12.89 -1.56
CA PRO A 125 15.46 -14.13 -2.23
C PRO A 125 14.01 -14.17 -2.70
N TYR A 126 13.10 -13.47 -2.00
CA TYR A 126 11.70 -13.35 -2.41
C TYR A 126 11.53 -12.41 -3.61
N CYS A 127 12.40 -11.41 -3.79
CA CYS A 127 12.43 -10.57 -4.98
C CYS A 127 12.84 -11.38 -6.21
N ARG A 128 13.85 -12.23 -6.10
CA ARG A 128 14.23 -13.16 -7.18
C ARG A 128 13.13 -14.14 -7.56
N LYS A 129 12.43 -14.69 -6.53
CA LYS A 129 11.26 -15.56 -6.78
C LYS A 129 10.13 -14.80 -7.47
N PHE A 130 9.89 -13.55 -7.06
CA PHE A 130 8.85 -12.73 -7.69
C PHE A 130 9.20 -12.37 -9.13
N ASP A 131 10.46 -12.08 -9.42
CA ASP A 131 10.94 -11.81 -10.79
C ASP A 131 10.68 -13.01 -11.71
N ALA A 132 10.95 -14.23 -11.26
CA ALA A 132 10.62 -15.46 -11.99
C ALA A 132 9.10 -15.65 -12.23
N GLU A 133 8.25 -15.22 -11.31
CA GLU A 133 6.80 -15.21 -11.50
C GLU A 133 6.37 -14.10 -12.47
N LEU A 134 6.96 -12.92 -12.35
CA LEU A 134 6.72 -11.78 -13.22
C LEU A 134 7.11 -12.07 -14.68
N ALA A 135 8.14 -12.86 -14.90
CA ALA A 135 8.56 -13.30 -16.23
C ALA A 135 7.48 -14.09 -16.99
N LYS A 136 6.50 -14.68 -16.28
CA LYS A 136 5.36 -15.42 -16.87
C LYS A 136 4.20 -14.51 -17.29
N VAL A 137 4.22 -13.23 -16.85
CA VAL A 137 3.18 -12.23 -17.11
C VAL A 137 3.55 -11.40 -18.32
N ASP A 138 2.60 -11.15 -19.23
CA ASP A 138 2.80 -10.33 -20.42
C ASP A 138 2.00 -9.02 -20.36
N ASN A 139 2.17 -8.14 -21.37
CA ASN A 139 1.46 -6.85 -21.47
C ASN A 139 1.55 -6.01 -20.20
N ILE A 140 2.77 -5.82 -19.69
CA ILE A 140 3.02 -5.12 -18.43
C ILE A 140 4.18 -4.14 -18.54
N THR A 141 4.03 -2.98 -17.89
CA THR A 141 5.12 -2.05 -17.57
C THR A 141 5.43 -2.15 -16.08
N VAL A 142 6.68 -2.42 -15.75
CA VAL A 142 7.18 -2.48 -14.39
C VAL A 142 8.12 -1.32 -14.13
N TYR A 143 7.87 -0.59 -13.05
CA TYR A 143 8.74 0.45 -12.52
C TYR A 143 9.42 -0.07 -11.25
N THR A 144 10.66 -0.57 -11.37
CA THR A 144 11.41 -1.13 -10.25
C THR A 144 12.17 -0.04 -9.51
N PHE A 145 11.73 0.26 -8.30
CA PHE A 145 12.43 1.11 -7.34
C PHE A 145 13.43 0.24 -6.58
N LEU A 146 14.73 0.51 -6.79
CA LEU A 146 15.78 -0.18 -6.03
C LEU A 146 15.69 0.24 -4.56
N PHE A 147 15.27 -0.69 -3.72
CA PHE A 147 15.05 -0.50 -2.29
C PHE A 147 15.81 -1.56 -1.49
N PRO A 148 17.13 -1.41 -1.33
CA PRO A 148 17.93 -2.30 -0.51
C PRO A 148 17.57 -2.17 0.97
N VAL A 149 17.34 -3.30 1.64
CA VAL A 149 17.08 -3.37 3.08
C VAL A 149 18.41 -3.62 3.80
N GLU A 150 19.16 -2.54 4.04
CA GLU A 150 20.55 -2.59 4.50
C GLU A 150 20.75 -3.45 5.75
N GLY A 151 19.81 -3.42 6.70
CA GLY A 151 19.88 -4.23 7.91
C GLY A 151 19.81 -5.73 7.67
N LEU A 152 19.29 -6.18 6.52
CA LEU A 152 19.24 -7.60 6.13
C LEU A 152 20.32 -7.92 5.08
N HIS A 153 20.60 -6.98 4.19
CA HIS A 153 21.50 -7.18 3.03
C HIS A 153 22.51 -6.03 2.93
N PRO A 154 23.60 -6.05 3.73
CA PRO A 154 24.54 -4.91 3.84
C PRO A 154 25.22 -4.51 2.53
N LYS A 155 25.36 -5.44 1.57
CA LYS A 155 25.97 -5.17 0.25
C LYS A 155 24.96 -4.65 -0.78
N ALA A 156 23.66 -4.79 -0.54
CA ALA A 156 22.62 -4.47 -1.50
C ALA A 156 22.59 -2.99 -1.91
N VAL A 157 22.95 -2.07 -1.01
CA VAL A 157 23.05 -0.63 -1.33
C VAL A 157 24.07 -0.38 -2.43
N GLN A 158 25.28 -0.91 -2.28
CA GLN A 158 26.33 -0.73 -3.27
C GLN A 158 25.99 -1.40 -4.60
N THR A 159 25.48 -2.62 -4.55
CA THR A 159 25.05 -3.36 -5.75
C THR A 159 23.92 -2.64 -6.47
N SER A 160 22.93 -2.08 -5.74
CA SER A 160 21.84 -1.27 -6.31
C SER A 160 22.38 -0.04 -7.05
N ARG A 161 23.35 0.66 -6.46
CA ARG A 161 24.02 1.80 -7.11
C ARG A 161 24.75 1.38 -8.37
N GLN A 162 25.47 0.26 -8.35
CA GLN A 162 26.18 -0.26 -9.51
C GLN A 162 25.23 -0.65 -10.65
N ILE A 163 24.09 -1.29 -10.34
CA ILE A 163 23.04 -1.60 -11.31
C ILE A 163 22.48 -0.31 -11.93
N TRP A 164 22.14 0.68 -11.08
CA TRP A 164 21.64 1.95 -11.58
C TRP A 164 22.63 2.69 -12.48
N CYS A 165 23.91 2.64 -12.16
CA CYS A 165 24.99 3.30 -12.91
C CYS A 165 25.45 2.52 -14.15
N ALA A 166 24.89 1.35 -14.43
CA ALA A 166 25.18 0.60 -15.63
C ALA A 166 24.62 1.33 -16.88
N PRO A 167 25.30 1.25 -18.05
CA PRO A 167 24.81 1.83 -19.30
C PRO A 167 23.40 1.33 -19.68
N ASP A 168 23.12 0.04 -19.46
CA ASP A 168 21.81 -0.58 -19.60
C ASP A 168 21.38 -1.13 -18.23
N LYS A 169 20.52 -0.37 -17.56
CA LYS A 169 20.01 -0.70 -16.21
C LYS A 169 19.13 -1.95 -16.20
N ASN A 170 18.32 -2.15 -17.25
CA ASN A 170 17.47 -3.32 -17.34
C ASN A 170 18.33 -4.58 -17.47
N LYS A 171 19.27 -4.58 -18.39
CA LYS A 171 20.20 -5.69 -18.57
C LYS A 171 20.99 -5.98 -17.28
N ALA A 172 21.51 -4.95 -16.61
CA ALA A 172 22.26 -5.11 -15.37
C ALA A 172 21.39 -5.70 -14.25
N TRP A 173 20.12 -5.28 -14.14
CA TRP A 173 19.14 -5.83 -13.21
C TRP A 173 18.88 -7.31 -13.49
N ASP A 174 18.55 -7.66 -14.73
CA ASP A 174 18.24 -9.02 -15.14
C ASP A 174 19.44 -9.97 -14.96
N GLU A 175 20.65 -9.53 -15.36
CA GLU A 175 21.89 -10.30 -15.18
C GLU A 175 22.18 -10.53 -13.68
N TYR A 176 21.97 -9.52 -12.84
CA TYR A 176 22.18 -9.69 -11.40
C TYR A 176 21.19 -10.66 -10.78
N LEU A 177 19.90 -10.52 -11.06
CA LEU A 177 18.88 -11.42 -10.50
C LEU A 177 19.06 -12.86 -10.96
N SER A 178 19.42 -13.07 -12.24
CA SER A 178 19.55 -14.42 -12.81
C SER A 178 20.84 -15.13 -12.47
N SER A 179 21.97 -14.40 -12.42
CA SER A 179 23.31 -15.00 -12.31
C SER A 179 24.16 -14.45 -11.16
N GLY A 180 23.70 -13.40 -10.48
CA GLY A 180 24.50 -12.70 -9.47
C GLY A 180 25.62 -11.84 -10.03
N LYS A 181 25.64 -11.57 -11.34
CA LYS A 181 26.70 -10.79 -11.98
C LYS A 181 26.58 -9.31 -11.61
N VAL A 182 27.52 -8.84 -10.79
CA VAL A 182 27.62 -7.43 -10.37
C VAL A 182 28.23 -6.61 -11.52
N PRO A 183 27.65 -5.44 -11.87
CA PRO A 183 28.29 -4.52 -12.82
C PRO A 183 29.65 -4.03 -12.33
N THR A 184 30.57 -3.79 -13.25
CA THR A 184 31.97 -3.46 -12.92
C THR A 184 32.24 -1.99 -12.59
N ASN A 185 31.20 -1.11 -12.67
CA ASN A 185 31.31 0.30 -12.29
C ASN A 185 31.36 0.48 -10.74
N ASP A 186 31.79 1.66 -10.30
CA ASP A 186 31.93 1.98 -8.87
C ASP A 186 30.64 2.47 -8.18
N GLY A 187 29.52 2.58 -8.91
CA GLY A 187 28.23 3.04 -8.38
C GLY A 187 28.15 4.52 -7.99
N LYS A 188 29.13 5.35 -8.39
CA LYS A 188 29.23 6.77 -7.98
C LYS A 188 28.48 7.76 -8.88
N CYS A 189 27.80 7.30 -9.92
CA CYS A 189 26.97 8.21 -10.72
C CYS A 189 25.82 8.78 -9.87
N ALA A 190 25.17 9.84 -10.34
CA ALA A 190 23.92 10.32 -9.75
C ALA A 190 22.87 9.20 -9.79
N ASN A 191 22.41 8.75 -8.62
CA ASN A 191 21.49 7.63 -8.48
C ASN A 191 20.42 7.91 -7.41
N PRO A 192 19.24 7.29 -7.50
CA PRO A 192 18.11 7.54 -6.61
C PRO A 192 18.03 6.56 -5.44
N VAL A 193 19.02 5.72 -5.18
CA VAL A 193 18.90 4.61 -4.21
C VAL A 193 18.51 5.12 -2.83
N ASP A 194 19.19 6.15 -2.32
CA ASP A 194 18.89 6.74 -1.01
C ASP A 194 17.52 7.42 -0.99
N GLN A 195 17.12 8.04 -2.10
CA GLN A 195 15.79 8.63 -2.27
C GLN A 195 14.70 7.57 -2.28
N ASN A 196 14.95 6.41 -2.90
CA ASN A 196 14.02 5.29 -2.90
C ASN A 196 13.87 4.66 -1.51
N ILE A 197 14.95 4.58 -0.72
CA ILE A 197 14.89 4.15 0.68
C ILE A 197 14.02 5.12 1.50
N ALA A 198 14.26 6.42 1.37
CA ALA A 198 13.45 7.44 2.05
C ALA A 198 11.98 7.42 1.60
N LEU A 199 11.73 7.20 0.30
CA LEU A 199 10.38 7.05 -0.26
C LEU A 199 9.68 5.83 0.33
N ALA A 200 10.33 4.69 0.39
CA ALA A 200 9.78 3.47 0.98
C ALA A 200 9.37 3.69 2.44
N SER A 201 10.23 4.32 3.23
CA SER A 201 9.93 4.70 4.62
C SER A 201 8.72 5.64 4.70
N LYS A 202 8.67 6.69 3.88
CA LYS A 202 7.54 7.64 3.82
C LYS A 202 6.22 6.95 3.47
N LEU A 203 6.26 5.94 2.59
CA LEU A 203 5.10 5.16 2.18
C LEU A 203 4.76 4.02 3.15
N GLY A 204 5.51 3.83 4.24
CA GLY A 204 5.33 2.74 5.17
C GLY A 204 5.59 1.37 4.53
N ILE A 205 6.53 1.29 3.58
CA ILE A 205 6.98 0.04 2.97
C ILE A 205 8.13 -0.51 3.81
N ALA A 206 7.88 -1.60 4.53
CA ALA A 206 8.83 -2.19 5.48
C ALA A 206 9.58 -3.41 4.92
N GLY A 207 9.25 -3.88 3.72
CA GLY A 207 9.87 -5.10 3.19
C GLY A 207 9.74 -5.24 1.67
N THR A 208 10.49 -6.19 1.15
CA THR A 208 10.58 -6.47 -0.28
C THR A 208 10.26 -7.94 -0.61
N PRO A 209 9.68 -8.22 -1.78
CA PRO A 209 9.15 -7.23 -2.72
C PRO A 209 7.87 -6.57 -2.17
N THR A 210 7.61 -5.31 -2.55
CA THR A 210 6.30 -4.68 -2.36
C THR A 210 5.81 -4.18 -3.70
N ILE A 211 4.60 -4.59 -4.09
CA ILE A 211 3.98 -4.30 -5.38
C ILE A 211 2.91 -3.23 -5.18
N ILE A 212 2.93 -2.19 -6.01
CA ILE A 212 1.91 -1.15 -6.05
C ILE A 212 1.28 -1.17 -7.43
N PHE A 213 -0.03 -1.32 -7.49
CA PHE A 213 -0.80 -1.30 -8.72
C PHE A 213 -1.22 0.13 -9.09
N ASN A 214 -1.58 0.36 -10.36
CA ASN A 214 -1.97 1.69 -10.86
C ASN A 214 -3.25 2.26 -10.21
N ASN A 215 -4.05 1.44 -9.53
CA ASN A 215 -5.19 1.88 -8.70
C ASN A 215 -4.78 2.25 -7.26
N GLY A 216 -3.49 2.22 -6.95
CA GLY A 216 -2.95 2.51 -5.62
C GLY A 216 -2.91 1.32 -4.66
N GLN A 217 -3.51 0.19 -5.00
CA GLN A 217 -3.47 -1.00 -4.16
C GLN A 217 -2.04 -1.45 -3.94
N ARG A 218 -1.68 -1.69 -2.67
CA ARG A 218 -0.38 -2.22 -2.26
C ARG A 218 -0.50 -3.68 -1.86
N VAL A 219 0.43 -4.49 -2.34
CA VAL A 219 0.56 -5.91 -1.97
C VAL A 219 1.99 -6.16 -1.51
N PRO A 220 2.21 -6.39 -0.22
CA PRO A 220 3.52 -6.77 0.30
C PRO A 220 3.81 -8.24 0.02
N GLY A 221 5.08 -8.55 -0.22
CA GLY A 221 5.55 -9.90 -0.46
C GLY A 221 5.38 -10.39 -1.90
N MET A 222 5.92 -11.56 -2.15
CA MET A 222 5.85 -12.25 -3.43
C MET A 222 4.47 -12.87 -3.63
N VAL A 223 3.95 -12.77 -4.85
CA VAL A 223 2.73 -13.45 -5.29
C VAL A 223 3.00 -14.29 -6.54
N PRO A 224 2.37 -15.46 -6.70
CA PRO A 224 2.45 -16.26 -7.92
C PRO A 224 1.85 -15.52 -9.12
N ALA A 225 2.30 -15.86 -10.34
CA ALA A 225 1.84 -15.24 -11.59
C ALA A 225 0.31 -15.26 -11.75
N ALA A 226 -0.37 -16.34 -11.41
CA ALA A 226 -1.82 -16.43 -11.46
C ALA A 226 -2.51 -15.38 -10.54
N LYS A 227 -1.97 -15.17 -9.33
CA LYS A 227 -2.47 -14.14 -8.42
C LYS A 227 -2.16 -12.73 -8.91
N LEU A 228 -0.98 -12.54 -9.50
CA LEU A 228 -0.61 -11.26 -10.10
C LEU A 228 -1.55 -10.87 -11.24
N GLU A 229 -1.91 -11.83 -12.11
CA GLU A 229 -2.89 -11.63 -13.19
C GLU A 229 -4.27 -11.22 -12.65
N GLU A 230 -4.76 -11.89 -11.60
CA GLU A 230 -6.02 -11.51 -10.94
C GLU A 230 -5.98 -10.07 -10.41
N LEU A 231 -4.88 -9.69 -9.75
CA LEU A 231 -4.70 -8.36 -9.18
C LEU A 231 -4.60 -7.28 -10.27
N LEU A 232 -3.88 -7.55 -11.35
CA LEU A 232 -3.78 -6.67 -12.52
C LEU A 232 -5.16 -6.45 -13.17
N ALA A 233 -5.95 -7.52 -13.32
CA ALA A 233 -7.30 -7.44 -13.86
C ALA A 233 -8.24 -6.61 -12.96
N ARG A 234 -8.09 -6.70 -11.64
CA ARG A 234 -8.84 -5.88 -10.67
C ARG A 234 -8.40 -4.40 -10.74
N ALA A 235 -7.10 -4.15 -10.84
CA ALA A 235 -6.56 -2.80 -10.90
C ALA A 235 -6.94 -2.05 -12.20
N ALA A 236 -7.26 -2.77 -13.27
CA ALA A 236 -7.73 -2.20 -14.53
C ALA A 236 -9.22 -1.78 -14.51
N LYS A 237 -10.01 -2.30 -13.57
CA LYS A 237 -11.42 -1.91 -13.38
C LYS A 237 -11.46 -0.64 -12.53
N LYS A 238 -11.68 0.52 -13.17
CA LYS A 238 -11.95 1.80 -12.50
C LYS A 238 -13.37 1.83 -11.96
#